data_38fb292ebc006094f2a2f3166c82fd5d
#
_entry.id   38fb292ebc006094f2a2f3166c82fd5d
#
_cell.length_a   1.000
_cell.length_b   1.000
_cell.length_c   1.000
_cell.angle_alpha   90.00
_cell.angle_beta   90.00
_cell.angle_gamma   90.00
#
_symmetry.space_group_name_H-M   'P 1'
#
loop_
_entity.id
_entity.type
_entity.pdbx_description
1 polymer ?
#
loop_
_entity_poly.entity_id
_entity_poly.type
_entity_poly.pdbx_seq_one_letter_code
_entity_poly.pdbx_strand_id
1 'polypeptide(L)'
;MPTVALMWEARAAHGHAPALLEWARSAELAPAPVRREHYTAPGDRVLVITWWEGPYDADVPELPDPPGDLLARPVHRWRFARV
;
A
#
# COMPACT_ATOMS: atom_id res chain seq x y z
N MET A 1 -1.82 -14.53 17.96
CA MET A 1 -2.77 -14.23 16.85
C MET A 1 -2.03 -14.29 15.54
N PRO A 2 -2.61 -14.92 14.49
CA PRO A 2 -2.02 -14.84 13.16
C PRO A 2 -1.93 -13.39 12.69
N THR A 3 -0.93 -13.10 11.88
CA THR A 3 -0.74 -11.77 11.32
C THR A 3 -0.59 -11.88 9.81
N VAL A 4 -1.30 -11.02 9.08
CA VAL A 4 -1.16 -10.90 7.64
C VAL A 4 -0.59 -9.52 7.31
N ALA A 5 0.33 -9.48 6.35
CA ALA A 5 0.90 -8.24 5.83
C ALA A 5 0.45 -8.04 4.40
N LEU A 6 -0.07 -6.86 4.09
CA LEU A 6 -0.39 -6.45 2.73
C LEU A 6 0.67 -5.47 2.27
N MET A 7 1.22 -5.71 1.09
CA MET A 7 2.16 -4.81 0.45
C MET A 7 1.51 -4.21 -0.79
N TRP A 8 1.57 -2.89 -0.89
CA TRP A 8 1.01 -2.11 -1.98
C TRP A 8 2.16 -1.28 -2.54
N GLU A 9 2.56 -1.54 -3.78
CA GLU A 9 3.69 -0.85 -4.39
C GLU A 9 3.23 -0.17 -5.68
N ALA A 10 3.51 1.13 -5.77
CA ALA A 10 3.15 1.92 -6.93
C ALA A 10 4.37 2.61 -7.49
N ARG A 11 4.39 2.80 -8.81
CA ARG A 11 5.38 3.61 -9.49
C ARG A 11 4.71 4.87 -10.00
N ALA A 12 5.22 6.03 -9.57
CA ALA A 12 4.66 7.30 -9.98
C ALA A 12 5.03 7.62 -11.43
N ALA A 13 4.13 8.29 -12.13
CA ALA A 13 4.46 8.95 -13.37
C ALA A 13 5.56 9.98 -13.13
N HIS A 14 6.35 10.28 -14.15
CA HIS A 14 7.49 11.20 -14.03
C HIS A 14 7.08 12.51 -13.36
N GLY A 15 7.79 12.87 -12.29
CA GLY A 15 7.54 14.09 -11.53
C GLY A 15 6.38 14.01 -10.54
N HIS A 16 5.66 12.89 -10.44
CA HIS A 16 4.48 12.76 -9.60
C HIS A 16 4.71 11.97 -8.31
N ALA A 17 5.96 11.59 -7.99
CA ALA A 17 6.23 10.80 -6.79
C ALA A 17 5.78 11.50 -5.50
N PRO A 18 6.02 12.81 -5.29
CA PRO A 18 5.52 13.48 -4.09
C PRO A 18 3.99 13.47 -3.98
N ALA A 19 3.30 13.68 -5.10
CA ALA A 19 1.83 13.67 -5.11
C ALA A 19 1.28 12.28 -4.84
N LEU A 20 1.92 11.24 -5.39
CA LEU A 20 1.53 9.85 -5.13
C LEU A 20 1.73 9.48 -3.67
N LEU A 21 2.86 9.87 -3.07
CA LEU A 21 3.12 9.61 -1.66
C LEU A 21 2.09 10.30 -0.78
N GLU A 22 1.77 11.56 -1.05
CA GLU A 22 0.76 12.29 -0.30
C GLU A 22 -0.61 11.64 -0.42
N TRP A 23 -0.99 11.22 -1.62
CA TRP A 23 -2.24 10.49 -1.83
C TRP A 23 -2.27 9.22 -1.00
N ALA A 24 -1.18 8.43 -1.03
CA ALA A 24 -1.10 7.18 -0.28
C ALA A 24 -1.21 7.41 1.23
N ARG A 25 -0.58 8.49 1.74
CA ARG A 25 -0.66 8.82 3.16
C ARG A 25 -2.06 9.25 3.59
N SER A 26 -2.78 9.92 2.72
CA SER A 26 -4.12 10.43 3.04
C SER A 26 -5.23 9.40 2.84
N ALA A 27 -4.96 8.29 2.15
CA ALA A 27 -5.95 7.24 1.95
C ALA A 27 -6.25 6.54 3.28
N GLU A 28 -7.51 6.57 3.69
CA GLU A 28 -7.94 5.99 4.96
C GLU A 28 -8.39 4.55 4.77
N LEU A 29 -8.12 3.72 5.78
CA LEU A 29 -8.58 2.34 5.83
C LEU A 29 -9.44 2.15 7.07
N ALA A 30 -10.63 1.58 6.90
CA ALA A 30 -11.56 1.31 8.00
C ALA A 30 -12.04 -0.14 7.90
N PRO A 31 -11.80 -0.98 8.91
CA PRO A 31 -11.07 -0.67 10.13
C PRO A 31 -9.61 -0.37 9.91
N ALA A 32 -8.97 0.27 10.87
CA ALA A 32 -7.56 0.62 10.78
C ALA A 32 -6.67 -0.62 10.95
N PRO A 33 -5.53 -0.69 10.24
CA PRO A 33 -4.56 -1.77 10.47
C PRO A 33 -3.91 -1.66 11.85
N VAL A 34 -3.32 -2.76 12.31
CA VAL A 34 -2.52 -2.77 13.54
C VAL A 34 -1.32 -1.85 13.39
N ARG A 35 -0.73 -1.81 12.20
CA ARG A 35 0.42 -0.98 11.88
C ARG A 35 0.38 -0.62 10.40
N ARG A 36 0.89 0.55 10.06
CA ARG A 36 0.98 1.03 8.68
C ARG A 36 2.27 1.82 8.49
N GLU A 37 3.02 1.50 7.45
CA GLU A 37 4.27 2.18 7.13
C GLU A 37 4.31 2.55 5.65
N HIS A 38 5.00 3.66 5.35
CA HIS A 38 5.16 4.17 4.00
C HIS A 38 6.64 4.30 3.69
N TYR A 39 7.03 3.86 2.50
CA TYR A 39 8.41 3.87 2.04
C TYR A 39 8.50 4.41 0.62
N THR A 40 9.63 4.98 0.28
CA THR A 40 9.94 5.37 -1.09
C THR A 40 11.22 4.67 -1.53
N ALA A 41 11.39 4.54 -2.86
CA ALA A 41 12.58 3.95 -3.44
C ALA A 41 12.93 4.67 -4.75
N PRO A 42 14.19 4.56 -5.21
CA PRO A 42 14.57 5.10 -6.52
C PRO A 42 13.65 4.58 -7.63
N GLY A 43 13.47 5.38 -8.67
CA GLY A 43 12.55 5.05 -9.76
C GLY A 43 11.10 5.44 -9.47
N ASP A 44 10.90 6.45 -8.63
CA ASP A 44 9.58 7.02 -8.32
C ASP A 44 8.63 6.00 -7.69
N ARG A 45 9.14 5.08 -6.88
CA ARG A 45 8.35 4.02 -6.26
C ARG A 45 7.88 4.42 -4.87
N VAL A 46 6.64 4.04 -4.55
CA VAL A 46 6.04 4.21 -3.22
C VAL A 46 5.55 2.84 -2.76
N LEU A 47 5.93 2.46 -1.53
CA LEU A 47 5.51 1.21 -0.92
C LEU A 47 4.72 1.52 0.35
N VAL A 48 3.56 0.90 0.49
CA VAL A 48 2.77 0.94 1.72
C VAL A 48 2.63 -0.48 2.23
N ILE A 49 2.99 -0.70 3.49
CA ILE A 49 2.79 -1.98 4.15
C ILE A 49 1.80 -1.78 5.27
N THR A 50 0.79 -2.65 5.34
CA THR A 50 -0.18 -2.68 6.44
C THR A 50 -0.16 -4.06 7.06
N TRP A 51 -0.28 -4.10 8.40
CA TRP A 51 -0.33 -5.34 9.15
C TRP A 51 -1.67 -5.49 9.82
N TRP A 52 -2.20 -6.72 9.79
CA TRP A 52 -3.54 -7.03 10.27
C TRP A 52 -3.51 -8.30 11.11
N GLU A 53 -4.30 -8.35 12.17
CA GLU A 53 -4.53 -9.59 12.90
C GLU A 53 -5.54 -10.44 12.14
N GLY A 54 -5.19 -11.69 11.90
CA GLY A 54 -6.08 -12.63 11.22
C GLY A 54 -5.32 -13.61 10.35
N PRO A 55 -6.03 -14.61 9.81
CA PRO A 55 -5.44 -15.60 8.92
C PRO A 55 -5.09 -14.98 7.56
N TYR A 56 -4.36 -15.74 6.76
CA TYR A 56 -3.91 -15.27 5.44
C TYR A 56 -5.07 -14.78 4.56
N ASP A 57 -6.22 -15.44 4.63
CA ASP A 57 -7.40 -15.12 3.82
C ASP A 57 -8.37 -14.16 4.51
N ALA A 58 -7.96 -13.51 5.60
CA ALA A 58 -8.81 -12.55 6.28
C ALA A 58 -9.27 -11.43 5.33
N ASP A 59 -10.53 -11.04 5.48
CA ASP A 59 -11.09 -9.94 4.71
C ASP A 59 -10.71 -8.63 5.38
N VAL A 60 -9.67 -7.99 4.85
CA VAL A 60 -9.13 -6.73 5.37
C VAL A 60 -9.13 -5.68 4.26
N PRO A 61 -9.31 -4.40 4.60
CA PRO A 61 -9.31 -3.35 3.57
C PRO A 61 -7.92 -3.18 2.96
N GLU A 62 -7.90 -2.92 1.65
CA GLU A 62 -6.66 -2.63 0.92
C GLU A 62 -6.69 -1.19 0.43
N LEU A 63 -5.49 -0.58 0.28
CA LEU A 63 -5.42 0.71 -0.37
C LEU A 63 -6.03 0.60 -1.77
N PRO A 64 -6.91 1.55 -2.14
CA PRO A 64 -7.47 1.54 -3.49
C PRO A 64 -6.42 1.94 -4.53
N ASP A 65 -6.80 1.89 -5.79
CA ASP A 65 -5.96 2.42 -6.86
C ASP A 65 -5.96 3.95 -6.80
N PRO A 66 -4.78 4.59 -6.92
CA PRO A 66 -4.72 6.04 -7.01
C PRO A 66 -5.25 6.54 -8.36
N PRO A 67 -5.44 7.86 -8.51
CA PRO A 67 -5.76 8.42 -9.82
C PRO A 67 -4.73 7.98 -10.87
N GLY A 68 -5.22 7.57 -12.02
CA GLY A 68 -4.36 6.97 -13.05
C GLY A 68 -3.27 7.88 -13.58
N ASP A 69 -3.49 9.21 -13.55
CA ASP A 69 -2.50 10.18 -13.99
C ASP A 69 -1.29 10.27 -13.04
N LEU A 70 -1.38 9.74 -11.82
CA LEU A 70 -0.24 9.67 -10.90
C LEU A 70 0.63 8.44 -11.15
N LEU A 71 0.18 7.48 -11.95
CA LEU A 71 0.82 6.17 -12.09
C LEU A 71 1.54 6.00 -13.42
N ALA A 72 2.73 5.42 -13.39
CA ALA A 72 3.44 4.96 -14.59
C ALA A 72 2.98 3.57 -15.04
N ARG A 73 2.41 2.78 -14.12
CA ARG A 73 1.92 1.43 -14.37
C ARG A 73 0.89 1.04 -13.31
N PRO A 74 0.13 -0.06 -13.50
CA PRO A 74 -0.78 -0.56 -12.46
C PRO A 74 -0.05 -0.86 -11.16
N VAL A 75 -0.76 -0.69 -10.04
CA VAL A 75 -0.26 -0.98 -8.70
C VAL A 75 0.01 -2.48 -8.58
N HIS A 76 1.12 -2.83 -7.93
CA HIS A 76 1.42 -4.21 -7.55
C HIS A 76 0.98 -4.44 -6.11
N ARG A 77 0.37 -5.60 -5.85
CA ARG A 77 -0.16 -5.96 -4.54
C ARG A 77 0.29 -7.36 -4.18
N TRP A 78 0.76 -7.53 -2.94
CA TRP A 78 1.18 -8.82 -2.41
C TRP A 78 0.58 -9.00 -1.02
N ARG A 79 0.36 -10.27 -0.66
CA ARG A 79 -0.13 -10.62 0.66
C ARG A 79 0.75 -11.74 1.22
N PHE A 80 1.12 -11.61 2.50
CA PHE A 80 1.98 -12.57 3.17
C PHE A 80 1.44 -12.87 4.56
N ALA A 81 1.61 -14.10 5.01
CA ALA A 81 1.31 -14.49 6.39
C ALA A 81 2.63 -14.54 7.17
N ARG A 82 2.59 -14.03 8.40
CA ARG A 82 3.74 -14.15 9.30
C ARG A 82 3.90 -15.61 9.73
N VAL A 83 5.13 -16.08 9.77
CA VAL A 83 5.47 -17.41 10.26
C VAL A 83 6.24 -17.32 11.58
#